data_edfeca1fccc3e752942d286f8b2d253a
#
_entry.id   edfeca1fccc3e752942d286f8b2d253a
#
_cell.length_a   1.000
_cell.length_b   1.000
_cell.length_c   1.000
_cell.angle_alpha   90.00
_cell.angle_beta   90.00
_cell.angle_gamma   90.00
#
_symmetry.space_group_name_H-M   'P 1'
#
loop_
_entity.id
_entity.type
_entity.pdbx_description
1 polymer ?
#
loop_
_entity_poly.entity_id
_entity_poly.type
_entity_poly.pdbx_seq_one_letter_code
_entity_poly.pdbx_strand_id
1 'polypeptide(L)'
;MINPCFKEIKNFEIETSDLGNKSNLEASEIEKLDVKIRIEKNTILPRNGGEWTGEAGNSNWKPDPETVPGDRNGTNPEHKTWGEIMEEYNFESIPFKDGEPDFSKVSKGEVQIDDFSDDRDANFTQADEKLANQKGCSPEEVAKWREENKYTWHECKDCMTMQKVPREVHGNIPHSGGISEIKSQNKDI
;
A
#
# COMPACT_ATOMS: atom_id res chain seq x y z
N MET A 1 -18.94 -1.05 -17.93
CA MET A 1 -18.87 -1.78 -16.63
C MET A 1 -18.33 -0.79 -15.62
N ILE A 2 -18.99 -0.60 -14.48
CA ILE A 2 -18.56 0.37 -13.45
C ILE A 2 -17.42 -0.29 -12.67
N ASN A 3 -16.28 0.39 -12.55
CA ASN A 3 -15.12 -0.06 -11.79
C ASN A 3 -15.57 -0.35 -10.33
N PRO A 4 -15.38 -1.56 -9.80
CA PRO A 4 -15.85 -1.93 -8.46
C PRO A 4 -15.25 -1.07 -7.34
N CYS A 5 -14.11 -0.43 -7.56
CA CYS A 5 -13.47 0.44 -6.58
C CYS A 5 -14.18 1.79 -6.36
N PHE A 6 -15.18 2.14 -7.17
CA PHE A 6 -15.93 3.39 -7.05
C PHE A 6 -17.42 3.20 -6.68
N LYS A 7 -17.80 2.06 -6.11
CA LYS A 7 -19.15 1.94 -5.54
C LYS A 7 -19.32 2.88 -4.35
N GLU A 8 -20.33 3.74 -4.43
CA GLU A 8 -20.74 4.62 -3.33
C GLU A 8 -20.89 3.83 -2.02
N ILE A 9 -20.25 4.32 -0.98
CA ILE A 9 -20.29 3.75 0.36
C ILE A 9 -21.70 3.91 0.89
N LYS A 10 -22.48 2.83 0.95
CA LYS A 10 -23.75 2.85 1.67
C LYS A 10 -23.49 3.04 3.16
N ASN A 11 -24.20 3.99 3.75
CA ASN A 11 -24.14 4.38 5.14
C ASN A 11 -24.05 3.16 6.08
N PHE A 12 -22.97 3.05 6.80
CA PHE A 12 -22.81 2.11 7.89
C PHE A 12 -23.47 2.73 9.14
N GLU A 13 -24.55 2.13 9.60
CA GLU A 13 -25.16 2.51 10.88
C GLU A 13 -24.21 2.09 12.01
N ILE A 14 -23.63 3.08 12.68
CA ILE A 14 -22.82 2.86 13.87
C ILE A 14 -23.77 2.66 15.04
N GLU A 15 -23.69 1.50 15.70
CA GLU A 15 -24.39 1.31 16.96
C GLU A 15 -23.99 2.39 17.98
N THR A 16 -24.98 3.12 18.46
CA THR A 16 -24.86 4.38 19.18
C THR A 16 -24.46 4.24 20.66
N SER A 17 -23.98 3.08 21.12
CA SER A 17 -23.73 2.83 22.53
C SER A 17 -22.46 3.47 23.09
N ASP A 18 -21.48 3.87 22.25
CA ASP A 18 -20.19 4.39 22.72
C ASP A 18 -19.86 5.84 22.33
N LEU A 19 -20.80 6.58 21.75
CA LEU A 19 -20.59 7.98 21.35
C LEU A 19 -21.62 8.90 22.01
N GLY A 20 -21.48 9.08 23.30
CA GLY A 20 -22.14 10.21 23.98
C GLY A 20 -21.61 11.53 23.45
N ASN A 21 -22.28 12.11 22.48
CA ASN A 21 -22.20 13.49 21.97
C ASN A 21 -22.05 13.64 20.43
N LYS A 22 -22.81 12.86 19.65
CA LYS A 22 -22.82 13.02 18.17
C LYS A 22 -23.65 14.21 17.66
N SER A 23 -24.43 14.89 18.49
CA SER A 23 -25.45 15.86 18.03
C SER A 23 -24.91 17.23 17.60
N ASN A 24 -23.59 17.51 17.75
CA ASN A 24 -23.03 18.85 17.51
C ASN A 24 -21.75 18.84 16.64
N LEU A 25 -21.38 17.75 16.01
CA LEU A 25 -20.23 17.74 15.09
C LEU A 25 -20.64 18.22 13.69
N GLU A 26 -19.85 19.12 13.11
CA GLU A 26 -20.04 19.50 11.70
C GLU A 26 -19.77 18.33 10.77
N ALA A 27 -20.41 18.31 9.58
CA ALA A 27 -20.26 17.22 8.59
C ALA A 27 -18.80 16.90 8.25
N SER A 28 -17.94 17.92 8.20
CA SER A 28 -16.48 17.76 7.97
C SER A 28 -15.75 17.06 9.12
N GLU A 29 -16.22 17.18 10.35
CA GLU A 29 -15.64 16.52 11.52
C GLU A 29 -16.10 15.07 11.61
N ILE A 30 -17.35 14.80 11.23
CA ILE A 30 -17.89 13.43 11.12
C ILE A 30 -17.12 12.66 10.05
N GLU A 31 -16.88 13.25 8.89
CA GLU A 31 -16.12 12.63 7.81
C GLU A 31 -14.67 12.32 8.23
N LYS A 32 -14.00 13.24 8.92
CA LYS A 32 -12.65 13.00 9.48
C LYS A 32 -12.64 11.89 10.53
N LEU A 33 -13.66 11.84 11.38
CA LEU A 33 -13.78 10.81 12.41
C LEU A 33 -14.04 9.43 11.79
N ASP A 34 -14.88 9.36 10.76
CA ASP A 34 -15.18 8.12 10.06
C ASP A 34 -13.94 7.59 9.29
N VAL A 35 -13.16 8.48 8.67
CA VAL A 35 -11.86 8.14 8.06
C VAL A 35 -10.89 7.62 9.12
N LYS A 36 -10.78 8.29 10.26
CA LYS A 36 -9.91 7.87 11.36
C LYS A 36 -10.28 6.49 11.92
N ILE A 37 -11.56 6.25 12.17
CA ILE A 37 -12.08 4.96 12.65
C ILE A 37 -11.81 3.85 11.62
N ARG A 38 -11.96 4.15 10.34
CA ARG A 38 -11.68 3.22 9.23
C ARG A 38 -10.21 2.84 9.16
N ILE A 39 -9.30 3.81 9.30
CA ILE A 39 -7.86 3.59 9.36
C ILE A 39 -7.51 2.70 10.56
N GLU A 40 -8.04 3.00 11.75
CA GLU A 40 -7.76 2.24 12.97
C GLU A 40 -8.26 0.80 12.92
N LYS A 41 -9.40 0.53 12.30
CA LYS A 41 -10.04 -0.80 12.27
C LYS A 41 -9.50 -1.76 11.22
N ASN A 42 -9.09 -1.26 10.05
CA ASN A 42 -8.80 -2.11 8.88
C ASN A 42 -7.39 -1.97 8.32
N THR A 43 -6.54 -1.08 8.84
CA THR A 43 -5.25 -0.81 8.24
C THR A 43 -4.12 -1.48 9.01
N ILE A 44 -3.36 -2.31 8.30
CA ILE A 44 -2.07 -2.82 8.80
C ILE A 44 -1.06 -1.69 8.65
N LEU A 45 -0.50 -1.22 9.77
CA LEU A 45 0.51 -0.16 9.80
C LEU A 45 1.79 -0.65 10.48
N PRO A 46 2.95 -0.08 10.13
CA PRO A 46 4.18 -0.27 10.87
C PRO A 46 4.03 0.19 12.33
N ARG A 47 4.47 -0.66 13.28
CA ARG A 47 4.38 -0.37 14.72
C ARG A 47 5.72 -0.44 15.44
N ASN A 48 6.69 -1.16 14.87
CA ASN A 48 8.00 -1.42 15.47
C ASN A 48 9.09 -1.24 14.41
N GLY A 49 10.32 -0.94 14.88
CA GLY A 49 11.48 -0.79 13.99
C GLY A 49 11.51 0.54 13.26
N GLY A 50 10.96 1.58 13.88
CA GLY A 50 10.95 2.95 13.36
C GLY A 50 9.95 3.83 14.09
N GLU A 51 9.70 5.00 13.55
CA GLU A 51 8.81 6.01 14.13
C GLU A 51 7.95 6.71 13.05
N TRP A 52 6.81 7.20 13.46
CA TRP A 52 5.97 8.09 12.66
C TRP A 52 6.37 9.54 12.90
N THR A 53 6.47 10.35 11.84
CA THR A 53 6.76 11.79 11.97
C THR A 53 5.55 12.61 12.45
N GLY A 54 4.39 11.98 12.52
CA GLY A 54 3.12 12.58 12.93
C GLY A 54 2.07 11.51 13.20
N GLU A 55 0.83 11.72 12.75
CA GLU A 55 -0.24 10.75 12.92
C GLU A 55 0.05 9.46 12.12
N ALA A 56 -0.07 8.31 12.78
CA ALA A 56 0.14 7.01 12.15
C ALA A 56 -0.83 6.79 10.98
N GLY A 57 -0.28 6.43 9.81
CA GLY A 57 -1.04 6.26 8.58
C GLY A 57 -1.34 7.56 7.80
N ASN A 58 -1.03 8.74 8.36
CA ASN A 58 -1.18 10.05 7.72
C ASN A 58 0.05 10.94 7.88
N SER A 59 1.22 10.32 7.98
CA SER A 59 2.52 10.99 8.04
C SER A 59 3.59 10.07 7.46
N ASN A 60 4.86 10.43 7.59
CA ASN A 60 5.93 9.57 7.10
C ASN A 60 6.29 8.51 8.14
N TRP A 61 6.44 7.27 7.69
CA TRP A 61 7.11 6.22 8.44
C TRP A 61 8.61 6.29 8.20
N LYS A 62 9.38 6.50 9.27
CA LYS A 62 10.83 6.55 9.24
C LYS A 62 11.37 5.29 9.91
N PRO A 63 11.90 4.31 9.16
CA PRO A 63 12.55 3.14 9.74
C PRO A 63 13.73 3.53 10.62
N ASP A 64 13.96 2.78 11.69
CA ASP A 64 15.15 2.93 12.53
C ASP A 64 16.36 2.28 11.82
N PRO A 65 17.39 3.05 11.43
CA PRO A 65 18.53 2.56 10.67
C PRO A 65 19.28 1.39 11.32
N GLU A 66 19.27 1.32 12.64
CA GLU A 66 20.00 0.29 13.42
C GLU A 66 19.25 -1.03 13.51
N THR A 67 17.97 -1.06 13.14
CA THR A 67 17.16 -2.28 13.21
C THR A 67 17.25 -3.09 11.93
N VAL A 68 17.21 -4.41 12.08
CA VAL A 68 17.10 -5.37 10.98
C VAL A 68 15.62 -5.69 10.79
N PRO A 69 15.00 -5.36 9.64
CA PRO A 69 13.64 -5.77 9.35
C PRO A 69 13.51 -7.28 9.29
N GLY A 70 12.33 -7.80 9.58
CA GLY A 70 12.06 -9.23 9.50
C GLY A 70 12.27 -9.77 8.08
N ASP A 71 12.63 -11.04 7.99
CA ASP A 71 12.69 -11.75 6.70
C ASP A 71 11.34 -12.38 6.37
N ARG A 72 10.34 -11.53 6.04
CA ARG A 72 9.04 -12.04 5.62
C ARG A 72 9.14 -12.62 4.20
N ASN A 73 8.93 -13.92 4.07
CA ASN A 73 8.94 -14.62 2.79
C ASN A 73 10.23 -14.44 1.98
N GLY A 74 11.39 -14.38 2.64
CA GLY A 74 12.66 -14.20 1.97
C GLY A 74 12.89 -12.80 1.40
N THR A 75 12.29 -11.77 2.01
CA THR A 75 12.42 -10.38 1.54
C THR A 75 13.69 -9.70 2.03
N ASN A 76 14.35 -10.23 3.07
CA ASN A 76 15.64 -9.74 3.58
C ASN A 76 16.58 -10.90 3.94
N PRO A 77 16.94 -11.77 3.00
CA PRO A 77 17.76 -12.97 3.26
C PRO A 77 19.20 -12.64 3.69
N GLU A 78 19.67 -11.44 3.39
CA GLU A 78 21.00 -10.96 3.74
C GLU A 78 21.04 -10.29 5.12
N HIS A 79 19.89 -10.22 5.81
CA HIS A 79 19.75 -9.59 7.13
C HIS A 79 20.27 -8.15 7.19
N LYS A 80 20.07 -7.39 6.10
CA LYS A 80 20.43 -5.97 6.03
C LYS A 80 19.67 -5.18 7.10
N THR A 81 20.32 -4.18 7.68
CA THR A 81 19.67 -3.18 8.51
C THR A 81 18.81 -2.25 7.65
N TRP A 82 17.86 -1.54 8.29
CA TRP A 82 17.13 -0.49 7.58
C TRP A 82 18.06 0.60 7.04
N GLY A 83 19.17 0.90 7.75
CA GLY A 83 20.17 1.86 7.27
C GLY A 83 20.76 1.45 5.91
N GLU A 84 21.15 0.18 5.76
CA GLU A 84 21.67 -0.36 4.50
C GLU A 84 20.62 -0.36 3.38
N ILE A 85 19.37 -0.73 3.70
CA ILE A 85 18.26 -0.72 2.73
C ILE A 85 17.93 0.72 2.29
N MET A 86 17.86 1.67 3.23
CA MET A 86 17.60 3.08 2.94
C MET A 86 18.69 3.71 2.08
N GLU A 87 19.96 3.37 2.32
CA GLU A 87 21.09 3.82 1.51
C GLU A 87 21.03 3.22 0.09
N GLU A 88 20.77 1.91 -0.03
CA GLU A 88 20.68 1.22 -1.32
C GLU A 88 19.59 1.79 -2.23
N TYR A 89 18.41 2.07 -1.66
CA TYR A 89 17.26 2.58 -2.43
C TYR A 89 17.06 4.09 -2.33
N ASN A 90 17.98 4.80 -1.67
CA ASN A 90 18.02 6.26 -1.56
C ASN A 90 16.71 6.88 -1.04
N PHE A 91 16.28 6.43 0.13
CA PHE A 91 15.14 7.03 0.83
C PHE A 91 15.41 7.15 2.33
N GLU A 92 14.72 8.08 3.00
CA GLU A 92 14.80 8.29 4.46
C GLU A 92 13.52 7.88 5.18
N SER A 93 12.40 7.95 4.49
CA SER A 93 11.08 7.65 5.01
C SER A 93 10.10 7.32 3.88
N ILE A 94 9.05 6.58 4.21
CA ILE A 94 7.94 6.30 3.30
C ILE A 94 6.72 7.11 3.74
N PRO A 95 6.19 8.00 2.88
CA PRO A 95 4.95 8.70 3.14
C PRO A 95 3.77 7.75 3.21
N PHE A 96 2.83 8.05 4.11
CA PHE A 96 1.54 7.37 4.19
C PHE A 96 0.41 8.39 4.14
N LYS A 97 -0.65 8.02 3.45
CA LYS A 97 -1.90 8.76 3.41
C LYS A 97 -3.07 7.78 3.52
N ASP A 98 -3.98 8.02 4.45
CA ASP A 98 -5.14 7.15 4.71
C ASP A 98 -4.77 5.67 4.90
N GLY A 99 -3.61 5.45 5.55
CA GLY A 99 -3.04 4.13 5.82
C GLY A 99 -2.44 3.42 4.61
N GLU A 100 -2.24 4.11 3.50
CA GLU A 100 -1.58 3.61 2.29
C GLU A 100 -0.17 4.19 2.16
N PRO A 101 0.87 3.36 1.96
CA PRO A 101 2.22 3.84 1.68
C PRO A 101 2.32 4.35 0.24
N ASP A 102 3.01 5.46 0.07
CA ASP A 102 3.46 5.93 -1.24
C ASP A 102 4.91 5.48 -1.49
N PHE A 103 5.07 4.48 -2.33
CA PHE A 103 6.38 3.96 -2.72
C PHE A 103 6.98 4.63 -3.97
N SER A 104 6.41 5.73 -4.45
CA SER A 104 6.88 6.41 -5.67
C SER A 104 8.36 6.73 -5.66
N LYS A 105 8.92 7.11 -4.50
CA LYS A 105 10.35 7.45 -4.35
C LYS A 105 11.30 6.27 -4.59
N VAL A 106 10.87 5.05 -4.29
CA VAL A 106 11.68 3.83 -4.45
C VAL A 106 11.24 3.00 -5.67
N SER A 107 10.18 3.42 -6.33
CA SER A 107 9.63 2.73 -7.51
C SER A 107 10.53 2.87 -8.73
N LYS A 108 10.66 1.79 -9.51
CA LYS A 108 11.31 1.74 -10.83
C LYS A 108 10.30 1.65 -11.98
N GLY A 109 9.05 2.03 -11.74
CA GLY A 109 7.99 2.10 -12.73
C GLY A 109 6.64 2.16 -12.05
N GLU A 110 5.74 2.95 -12.64
CA GLU A 110 4.36 3.08 -12.22
C GLU A 110 3.47 2.98 -13.45
N VAL A 111 2.42 2.20 -13.36
CA VAL A 111 1.45 1.99 -14.43
C VAL A 111 0.05 1.91 -13.86
N GLN A 112 -0.95 2.14 -14.72
CA GLN A 112 -2.35 1.86 -14.41
C GLN A 112 -2.82 0.64 -15.20
N ILE A 113 -3.47 -0.30 -14.53
CA ILE A 113 -4.09 -1.48 -15.15
C ILE A 113 -5.60 -1.28 -15.24
N ASP A 114 -6.23 -1.93 -16.22
CA ASP A 114 -7.63 -1.70 -16.54
C ASP A 114 -8.58 -2.65 -15.81
N ASP A 115 -8.15 -3.91 -15.58
CA ASP A 115 -8.95 -4.99 -14.99
C ASP A 115 -8.33 -5.47 -13.68
N PHE A 116 -8.35 -4.61 -12.66
CA PHE A 116 -7.86 -4.97 -11.34
C PHE A 116 -8.79 -6.01 -10.67
N SER A 117 -8.18 -7.06 -10.13
CA SER A 117 -8.91 -8.16 -9.48
C SER A 117 -8.22 -8.60 -8.18
N ASP A 118 -8.78 -9.59 -7.49
CA ASP A 118 -8.13 -10.24 -6.35
C ASP A 118 -7.11 -11.33 -6.76
N ASP A 119 -6.95 -11.56 -8.06
CA ASP A 119 -5.89 -12.39 -8.64
C ASP A 119 -4.64 -11.54 -8.88
N ARG A 120 -3.66 -11.71 -7.99
CA ARG A 120 -2.40 -10.97 -8.03
C ARG A 120 -1.60 -11.25 -9.29
N ASP A 121 -1.58 -12.47 -9.79
CA ASP A 121 -0.81 -12.85 -10.95
C ASP A 121 -1.39 -12.20 -12.22
N ALA A 122 -2.71 -12.10 -12.31
CA ALA A 122 -3.39 -11.37 -13.37
C ALA A 122 -3.07 -9.87 -13.33
N ASN A 123 -3.07 -9.25 -12.14
CA ASN A 123 -2.70 -7.84 -11.97
C ASN A 123 -1.24 -7.60 -12.37
N PHE A 124 -0.32 -8.47 -11.95
CA PHE A 124 1.10 -8.37 -12.27
C PHE A 124 1.37 -8.51 -13.78
N THR A 125 0.65 -9.42 -14.45
CA THR A 125 0.73 -9.61 -15.89
C THR A 125 0.33 -8.32 -16.63
N GLN A 126 -0.80 -7.73 -16.28
CA GLN A 126 -1.24 -6.45 -16.86
C GLN A 126 -0.22 -5.33 -16.61
N ALA A 127 0.34 -5.27 -15.39
CA ALA A 127 1.33 -4.25 -15.03
C ALA A 127 2.65 -4.42 -15.83
N ASP A 128 3.12 -5.66 -16.00
CA ASP A 128 4.30 -5.96 -16.82
C ASP A 128 4.03 -5.58 -18.30
N GLU A 129 2.84 -5.87 -18.86
CA GLU A 129 2.42 -5.45 -20.22
C GLU A 129 2.38 -3.93 -20.38
N LYS A 130 1.76 -3.21 -19.44
CA LYS A 130 1.68 -1.75 -19.47
C LYS A 130 3.06 -1.11 -19.41
N LEU A 131 3.94 -1.59 -18.53
CA LEU A 131 5.29 -1.06 -18.41
C LEU A 131 6.15 -1.39 -19.63
N ALA A 132 6.00 -2.59 -20.21
CA ALA A 132 6.67 -3.00 -21.43
C ALA A 132 6.32 -2.06 -22.60
N ASN A 133 5.03 -1.74 -22.76
CA ASN A 133 4.57 -0.78 -23.77
C ASN A 133 5.19 0.61 -23.57
N GLN A 134 5.29 1.08 -22.32
CA GLN A 134 5.93 2.40 -22.04
C GLN A 134 7.42 2.39 -22.37
N LYS A 135 8.10 1.25 -22.18
CA LYS A 135 9.56 1.12 -22.34
C LYS A 135 9.99 0.62 -23.72
N GLY A 136 9.07 0.16 -24.56
CA GLY A 136 9.36 -0.42 -25.85
C GLY A 136 10.10 -1.76 -25.79
N CYS A 137 9.75 -2.59 -24.81
CA CYS A 137 10.30 -3.94 -24.61
C CYS A 137 9.16 -4.98 -24.48
N SER A 138 9.49 -6.26 -24.27
CA SER A 138 8.45 -7.27 -24.06
C SER A 138 8.02 -7.39 -22.60
N PRO A 139 6.79 -7.85 -22.30
CA PRO A 139 6.33 -8.11 -20.92
C PRO A 139 7.23 -9.12 -20.19
N GLU A 140 7.73 -10.12 -20.90
CA GLU A 140 8.63 -11.13 -20.35
C GLU A 140 9.97 -10.52 -19.92
N GLU A 141 10.49 -9.52 -20.64
CA GLU A 141 11.68 -8.78 -20.25
C GLU A 141 11.44 -7.96 -18.98
N VAL A 142 10.26 -7.35 -18.83
CA VAL A 142 9.88 -6.63 -17.60
C VAL A 142 9.76 -7.59 -16.43
N ALA A 143 9.05 -8.71 -16.58
CA ALA A 143 8.89 -9.73 -15.56
C ALA A 143 10.25 -10.32 -15.15
N LYS A 144 11.08 -10.68 -16.10
CA LYS A 144 12.43 -11.21 -15.86
C LYS A 144 13.29 -10.21 -15.09
N TRP A 145 13.32 -8.94 -15.53
CA TRP A 145 14.07 -7.90 -14.84
C TRP A 145 13.59 -7.75 -13.39
N ARG A 146 12.26 -7.77 -13.15
CA ARG A 146 11.66 -7.67 -11.84
C ARG A 146 12.10 -8.80 -10.91
N GLU A 147 12.13 -10.04 -11.41
CA GLU A 147 12.60 -11.19 -10.65
C GLU A 147 14.10 -11.12 -10.35
N GLU A 148 14.93 -10.86 -11.37
CA GLU A 148 16.40 -10.82 -11.25
C GLU A 148 16.89 -9.70 -10.32
N ASN A 149 16.17 -8.56 -10.28
CA ASN A 149 16.51 -7.41 -9.45
C ASN A 149 15.76 -7.37 -8.12
N LYS A 150 15.02 -8.42 -7.76
CA LYS A 150 14.27 -8.53 -6.50
C LYS A 150 13.21 -7.42 -6.33
N TYR A 151 12.50 -7.06 -7.42
CA TYR A 151 11.37 -6.14 -7.39
C TYR A 151 10.04 -6.90 -7.38
N THR A 152 8.98 -6.24 -6.94
CA THR A 152 7.59 -6.71 -6.99
C THR A 152 6.68 -5.55 -7.40
N TRP A 153 5.44 -5.85 -7.76
CA TRP A 153 4.42 -4.84 -7.89
C TRP A 153 3.72 -4.61 -6.55
N HIS A 154 3.58 -3.36 -6.16
CA HIS A 154 2.68 -2.90 -5.12
C HIS A 154 1.35 -2.52 -5.78
N GLU A 155 0.28 -3.09 -5.29
CA GLU A 155 -1.09 -2.88 -5.75
C GLU A 155 -1.72 -1.79 -4.89
N CYS A 156 -1.86 -0.57 -5.42
CA CYS A 156 -2.41 0.57 -4.68
C CYS A 156 -3.90 0.39 -4.38
N LYS A 157 -4.38 1.04 -3.32
CA LYS A 157 -5.79 0.94 -2.86
C LYS A 157 -6.81 1.51 -3.84
N ASP A 158 -6.37 2.33 -4.80
CA ASP A 158 -7.22 2.80 -5.88
C ASP A 158 -7.65 1.69 -6.86
N CYS A 159 -7.11 0.46 -6.68
CA CYS A 159 -7.37 -0.70 -7.52
C CYS A 159 -7.11 -0.43 -9.01
N MET A 160 -6.13 0.35 -9.31
CA MET A 160 -5.69 0.71 -10.65
C MET A 160 -4.18 0.88 -10.74
N THR A 161 -3.61 1.63 -9.80
CA THR A 161 -2.19 1.98 -9.82
C THR A 161 -1.33 0.84 -9.30
N MET A 162 -0.28 0.55 -10.05
CA MET A 162 0.72 -0.46 -9.74
C MET A 162 2.10 0.19 -9.67
N GLN A 163 2.79 0.11 -8.53
CA GLN A 163 4.15 0.63 -8.35
C GLN A 163 5.15 -0.52 -8.31
N LYS A 164 6.17 -0.48 -9.16
CA LYS A 164 7.23 -1.50 -9.17
C LYS A 164 8.29 -1.17 -8.13
N VAL A 165 8.29 -1.89 -7.01
CA VAL A 165 9.04 -1.56 -5.79
C VAL A 165 10.00 -2.67 -5.36
N PRO A 166 11.12 -2.36 -4.65
CA PRO A 166 12.00 -3.38 -4.12
C PRO A 166 11.29 -4.30 -3.13
N ARG A 167 11.49 -5.60 -3.23
CA ARG A 167 10.90 -6.59 -2.29
C ARG A 167 11.33 -6.35 -0.85
N GLU A 168 12.57 -5.92 -0.63
CA GLU A 168 13.11 -5.60 0.69
C GLU A 168 12.35 -4.45 1.37
N VAL A 169 11.97 -3.43 0.60
CA VAL A 169 11.17 -2.31 1.12
C VAL A 169 9.71 -2.72 1.28
N HIS A 170 9.08 -3.21 0.22
CA HIS A 170 7.66 -3.55 0.19
C HIS A 170 7.28 -4.61 1.24
N GLY A 171 8.07 -5.69 1.34
CA GLY A 171 7.77 -6.83 2.22
C GLY A 171 7.98 -6.52 3.71
N ASN A 172 8.79 -5.52 4.04
CA ASN A 172 9.17 -5.19 5.40
C ASN A 172 8.49 -3.92 5.96
N ILE A 173 7.67 -3.24 5.16
CA ILE A 173 6.79 -2.17 5.61
C ILE A 173 5.35 -2.70 5.65
N PRO A 174 4.80 -3.01 6.84
CA PRO A 174 3.44 -3.51 6.97
C PRO A 174 2.41 -2.51 6.45
N HIS A 175 1.55 -2.95 5.53
CA HIS A 175 0.47 -2.16 4.97
C HIS A 175 -0.63 -3.03 4.38
N SER A 176 -1.76 -2.41 4.06
CA SER A 176 -2.83 -3.00 3.25
C SER A 176 -2.85 -2.31 1.88
N GLY A 177 -2.90 -3.10 0.81
CA GLY A 177 -3.00 -2.62 -0.57
C GLY A 177 -4.33 -2.97 -1.23
N GLY A 178 -4.41 -2.83 -2.56
CA GLY A 178 -5.62 -3.00 -3.36
C GLY A 178 -6.29 -4.37 -3.24
N ILE A 179 -5.52 -5.46 -3.08
CA ILE A 179 -6.10 -6.80 -2.83
C ILE A 179 -6.92 -6.83 -1.53
N SER A 180 -6.44 -6.14 -0.48
CA SER A 180 -7.19 -6.05 0.78
C SER A 180 -8.45 -5.22 0.61
N GLU A 181 -8.39 -4.18 -0.20
CA GLU A 181 -9.53 -3.32 -0.52
C GLU A 181 -10.62 -4.09 -1.27
N ILE A 182 -10.29 -4.78 -2.37
CA ILE A 182 -11.26 -5.62 -3.11
C ILE A 182 -11.87 -6.71 -2.22
N LYS A 183 -11.05 -7.39 -1.42
CA LYS A 183 -11.57 -8.45 -0.55
C LYS A 183 -12.47 -7.93 0.56
N SER A 184 -12.29 -6.70 1.03
CA SER A 184 -13.21 -6.09 1.99
C SER A 184 -14.55 -5.77 1.35
N GLN A 185 -14.56 -5.28 0.11
CA GLN A 185 -15.79 -4.95 -0.63
C GLN A 185 -16.62 -6.20 -0.97
N ASN A 186 -15.97 -7.34 -1.23
CA ASN A 186 -16.65 -8.60 -1.54
C ASN A 186 -17.23 -9.31 -0.31
N LYS A 187 -16.86 -8.91 0.91
CA LYS A 187 -17.45 -9.47 2.16
C LYS A 187 -18.77 -8.81 2.54
N ASP A 188 -19.05 -7.65 1.98
CA ASP A 188 -20.26 -6.87 2.30
C ASP A 188 -21.42 -7.15 1.31
N ILE A 189 -21.29 -8.20 0.47
CA ILE A 189 -22.31 -8.73 -0.45
C ILE A 189 -22.81 -10.09 0.04
#